data_05a9a1c1906625f0a3bef194ae11f8e8
#
_entry.id   05a9a1c1906625f0a3bef194ae11f8e8
#
_cell.length_a   1.000
_cell.length_b   1.000
_cell.length_c   1.000
_cell.angle_alpha   90.00
_cell.angle_beta   90.00
_cell.angle_gamma   90.00
#
_symmetry.space_group_name_H-M   'P 1'
#
loop_
_entity.id
_entity.type
_entity.pdbx_description
1 polymer ?
#
loop_
_entity_poly.entity_id
_entity_poly.type
_entity_poly.pdbx_seq_one_letter_code
_entity_poly.pdbx_strand_id
1 'polypeptide(L)'
;MMKIYRTQDKQLTRVDDMSEGAWICLTSPTDEEVRRVAATLDIEPTDIVAATDPEESARISLEDGYTVIIVDIPIKVDGASEGVYTTIPLGILLTQELIVTVCSADT
;
A
#
# COMPACT_ATOMS: atom_id res chain seq x y z
N MET A 1 -4.67 -4.43 -8.08
CA MET A 1 -3.99 -3.59 -9.11
C MET A 1 -2.68 -3.06 -8.54
N MET A 2 -1.62 -3.21 -9.28
CA MET A 2 -0.29 -2.71 -8.86
C MET A 2 0.17 -1.63 -9.83
N LYS A 3 0.54 -0.48 -9.29
CA LYS A 3 1.15 0.62 -10.05
C LYS A 3 2.45 1.00 -9.37
N ILE A 4 3.47 1.27 -10.14
CA ILE A 4 4.78 1.64 -9.62
C ILE A 4 5.15 3.01 -10.15
N TYR A 5 5.59 3.89 -9.27
CA TYR A 5 5.95 5.27 -9.61
C TYR A 5 7.37 5.59 -9.17
N ARG A 6 8.00 6.51 -9.86
CA ARG A 6 9.28 7.07 -9.48
C ARG A 6 9.32 8.53 -9.89
N THR A 7 9.98 9.36 -9.09
CA THR A 7 10.22 10.75 -9.47
C THR A 7 11.33 10.81 -10.51
N GLN A 8 11.02 11.35 -11.68
CA GLN A 8 11.97 11.59 -12.78
C GLN A 8 11.79 13.02 -13.25
N ASP A 9 12.88 13.79 -13.31
CA ASP A 9 12.86 15.19 -13.73
C ASP A 9 11.82 16.02 -12.96
N LYS A 10 11.74 15.79 -11.63
CA LYS A 10 10.82 16.47 -10.71
C LYS A 10 9.35 16.14 -10.94
N GLN A 11 9.06 15.07 -11.70
CA GLN A 11 7.70 14.63 -11.96
C GLN A 11 7.54 13.17 -11.52
N LEU A 12 6.37 12.84 -10.95
CA LEU A 12 6.04 11.48 -10.60
C LEU A 12 5.66 10.73 -11.88
N THR A 13 6.46 9.72 -12.24
CA THR A 13 6.33 8.99 -13.51
C THR A 13 6.03 7.53 -13.25
N ARG A 14 5.11 6.96 -14.00
CA ARG A 14 4.81 5.54 -13.94
C ARG A 14 5.97 4.74 -14.55
N VAL A 15 6.41 3.70 -13.81
CA VAL A 15 7.51 2.82 -14.23
C VAL A 15 7.11 1.37 -14.04
N ASP A 16 7.93 0.44 -14.52
CA ASP A 16 7.62 -0.99 -14.43
C ASP A 16 8.49 -1.76 -13.46
N ASP A 17 9.52 -1.14 -12.91
CA ASP A 17 10.48 -1.82 -12.04
C ASP A 17 10.40 -1.38 -10.59
N MET A 18 10.66 -2.33 -9.68
CA MET A 18 10.67 -2.11 -8.23
C MET A 18 12.10 -1.80 -7.78
N SER A 19 12.61 -0.65 -8.16
CA SER A 19 13.98 -0.27 -7.84
C SER A 19 14.01 0.87 -6.84
N GLU A 20 15.21 1.20 -6.37
CA GLU A 20 15.43 2.24 -5.35
C GLU A 20 14.70 3.54 -5.70
N GLY A 21 14.02 4.11 -4.73
CA GLY A 21 13.25 5.34 -4.89
C GLY A 21 11.85 5.15 -5.45
N ALA A 22 11.43 3.91 -5.71
CA ALA A 22 10.11 3.65 -6.24
C ALA A 22 9.02 3.72 -5.16
N TRP A 23 7.82 4.04 -5.59
CA TRP A 23 6.60 3.90 -4.80
C TRP A 23 5.73 2.85 -5.46
N ILE A 24 5.51 1.73 -4.75
CA ILE A 24 4.66 0.64 -5.24
C ILE A 24 3.28 0.83 -4.62
N CYS A 25 2.28 1.08 -5.46
CA CYS A 25 0.90 1.34 -5.03
C CYS A 25 0.05 0.11 -5.33
N LEU A 26 -0.42 -0.57 -4.28
CA LEU A 26 -1.27 -1.75 -4.39
C LEU A 26 -2.69 -1.37 -3.99
N THR A 27 -3.63 -1.55 -4.90
CA THR A 27 -5.06 -1.33 -4.67
C THR A 27 -5.78 -2.64 -4.93
N SER A 28 -6.47 -3.17 -3.92
CA SER A 28 -7.11 -4.49 -4.00
C SER A 28 -6.19 -5.51 -4.68
N PRO A 29 -4.99 -5.74 -4.14
CA PRO A 29 -3.98 -6.55 -4.83
C PRO A 29 -4.42 -8.00 -5.01
N THR A 30 -4.02 -8.59 -6.13
CA THR A 30 -4.18 -10.02 -6.37
C THR A 30 -3.13 -10.80 -5.59
N ASP A 31 -3.38 -12.11 -5.39
CA ASP A 31 -2.41 -12.97 -4.72
C ASP A 31 -1.05 -12.99 -5.45
N GLU A 32 -1.09 -12.96 -6.78
CA GLU A 32 0.13 -12.91 -7.57
C GLU A 32 0.90 -11.61 -7.35
N GLU A 33 0.21 -10.48 -7.30
CA GLU A 33 0.83 -9.19 -7.02
C GLU A 33 1.47 -9.16 -5.65
N VAL A 34 0.76 -9.69 -4.64
CA VAL A 34 1.30 -9.77 -3.27
C VAL A 34 2.56 -10.65 -3.25
N ARG A 35 2.52 -11.81 -3.88
CA ARG A 35 3.69 -12.70 -3.93
C ARG A 35 4.87 -12.05 -4.62
N ARG A 36 4.62 -11.33 -5.71
CA ARG A 36 5.69 -10.64 -6.45
C ARG A 36 6.38 -9.58 -5.60
N VAL A 37 5.60 -8.75 -4.92
CA VAL A 37 6.16 -7.71 -4.04
C VAL A 37 6.90 -8.35 -2.87
N ALA A 38 6.29 -9.34 -2.22
CA ALA A 38 6.88 -10.01 -1.07
C ALA A 38 8.24 -10.64 -1.42
N ALA A 39 8.32 -11.32 -2.55
CA ALA A 39 9.55 -11.99 -2.98
C ALA A 39 10.62 -10.98 -3.41
N THR A 40 10.23 -9.92 -4.12
CA THR A 40 11.18 -8.94 -4.63
C THR A 40 11.79 -8.12 -3.50
N LEU A 41 10.99 -7.75 -2.49
CA LEU A 41 11.42 -6.84 -1.43
C LEU A 41 11.75 -7.55 -0.11
N ASP A 42 11.60 -8.87 -0.06
CA ASP A 42 11.82 -9.66 1.17
C ASP A 42 10.93 -9.17 2.31
N ILE A 43 9.64 -9.02 2.00
CA ILE A 43 8.61 -8.62 2.96
C ILE A 43 7.67 -9.81 3.16
N GLU A 44 7.22 -10.03 4.41
CA GLU A 44 6.25 -11.08 4.68
C GLU A 44 4.92 -10.78 3.98
N PRO A 45 4.36 -11.74 3.23
CA PRO A 45 3.08 -11.52 2.55
C PRO A 45 1.95 -11.11 3.49
N THR A 46 1.94 -11.62 4.72
CA THR A 46 0.93 -11.28 5.72
C THR A 46 0.95 -9.80 6.09
N ASP A 47 2.13 -9.17 6.06
CA ASP A 47 2.25 -7.73 6.33
C ASP A 47 1.71 -6.90 5.18
N ILE A 48 1.79 -7.41 3.95
CA ILE A 48 1.23 -6.71 2.79
C ILE A 48 -0.30 -6.79 2.82
N VAL A 49 -0.87 -7.96 3.10
CA VAL A 49 -2.32 -8.13 3.05
C VAL A 49 -3.04 -7.63 4.30
N ALA A 50 -2.32 -7.32 5.37
CA ALA A 50 -2.94 -6.84 6.62
C ALA A 50 -3.86 -5.65 6.37
N ALA A 51 -3.45 -4.70 5.53
CA ALA A 51 -4.24 -3.50 5.24
C ALA A 51 -5.47 -3.77 4.37
N THR A 52 -5.62 -5.00 3.82
CA THR A 52 -6.83 -5.36 3.08
C THR A 52 -7.92 -5.92 3.99
N ASP A 53 -7.60 -6.16 5.26
CA ASP A 53 -8.58 -6.63 6.25
C ASP A 53 -9.27 -5.41 6.87
N PRO A 54 -10.60 -5.24 6.69
CA PRO A 54 -11.30 -4.08 7.22
C PRO A 54 -11.30 -4.00 8.76
N GLU A 55 -10.97 -5.10 9.45
CA GLU A 55 -10.91 -5.13 10.90
C GLU A 55 -9.51 -4.88 11.45
N GLU A 56 -8.52 -4.66 10.58
CA GLU A 56 -7.16 -4.37 11.02
C GLU A 56 -7.10 -3.04 11.77
N SER A 57 -6.44 -3.05 12.92
CA SER A 57 -6.30 -1.85 13.75
C SER A 57 -5.11 -1.01 13.30
N ALA A 58 -5.24 0.30 13.45
CA ALA A 58 -4.13 1.23 13.20
C ALA A 58 -2.97 0.86 14.13
N ARG A 59 -1.76 0.73 13.57
CA ARG A 59 -0.57 0.34 14.33
C ARG A 59 0.70 0.66 13.58
N ILE A 60 1.81 0.61 14.31
CA ILE A 60 3.16 0.68 13.73
C ILE A 60 3.89 -0.57 14.21
N SER A 61 4.49 -1.30 13.28
CA SER A 61 5.23 -2.51 13.57
C SER A 61 6.61 -2.43 12.93
N LEU A 62 7.65 -2.59 13.75
CA LEU A 62 9.04 -2.60 13.29
C LEU A 62 9.44 -4.04 13.00
N GLU A 63 9.66 -4.32 11.73
CA GLU A 63 10.05 -5.65 11.27
C GLU A 63 11.54 -5.65 10.88
N ASP A 64 12.06 -6.82 10.54
CA ASP A 64 13.45 -6.94 10.11
C ASP A 64 13.58 -6.41 8.67
N GLY A 65 14.20 -5.26 8.53
CA GLY A 65 14.44 -4.64 7.22
C GLY A 65 13.34 -3.73 6.70
N TYR A 66 12.21 -3.61 7.40
CA TYR A 66 11.13 -2.72 6.98
C TYR A 66 10.23 -2.35 8.15
N THR A 67 9.43 -1.30 7.96
CA THR A 67 8.45 -0.84 8.95
C THR A 67 7.06 -0.93 8.32
N VAL A 68 6.09 -1.44 9.08
CA VAL A 68 4.69 -1.49 8.66
C VAL A 68 3.91 -0.44 9.45
N ILE A 69 3.22 0.43 8.75
CA ILE A 69 2.35 1.44 9.34
C ILE A 69 0.95 1.22 8.78
N ILE A 70 -0.03 1.05 9.66
CA ILE A 70 -1.43 0.93 9.26
C ILE A 70 -2.18 2.07 9.90
N VAL A 71 -2.85 2.87 9.07
CA VAL A 71 -3.69 3.99 9.49
C VAL A 71 -5.07 3.83 8.88
N ASP A 72 -6.06 4.45 9.49
CA ASP A 72 -7.41 4.50 8.95
C ASP A 72 -7.58 5.76 8.13
N ILE A 73 -8.08 5.61 6.91
CA ILE A 73 -8.38 6.76 6.04
C ILE A 73 -9.87 6.79 5.73
N PRO A 74 -10.45 8.00 5.65
CA PRO A 74 -11.85 8.11 5.25
C PRO A 74 -11.99 7.97 3.73
N ILE A 75 -13.03 7.24 3.32
CA ILE A 75 -13.43 7.18 1.92
C ILE A 75 -14.92 7.52 1.82
N LYS A 76 -15.30 8.14 0.71
CA LYS A 76 -16.69 8.45 0.47
C LYS A 76 -17.45 7.19 0.09
N VAL A 77 -18.63 7.00 0.68
CA VAL A 77 -19.47 5.84 0.37
C VAL A 77 -20.20 6.10 -0.94
N ASP A 78 -20.02 5.20 -1.92
CA ASP A 78 -20.66 5.30 -3.22
C ASP A 78 -22.17 5.21 -3.08
N GLY A 79 -22.88 6.08 -3.83
CA GLY A 79 -24.35 6.12 -3.83
C GLY A 79 -24.97 6.66 -2.57
N ALA A 80 -24.18 7.10 -1.61
CA ALA A 80 -24.66 7.71 -0.38
C ALA A 80 -24.84 9.21 -0.55
N SER A 81 -25.61 9.83 0.35
CA SER A 81 -25.76 11.27 0.39
C SER A 81 -24.43 11.94 0.71
N GLU A 82 -24.30 13.20 0.31
CA GLU A 82 -23.11 14.00 0.55
C GLU A 82 -22.73 14.01 2.03
N GLY A 83 -21.43 13.83 2.29
CA GLY A 83 -20.92 13.84 3.65
C GLY A 83 -20.91 12.48 4.36
N VAL A 84 -21.30 11.41 3.67
CA VAL A 84 -21.24 10.06 4.25
C VAL A 84 -19.90 9.41 3.88
N TYR A 85 -19.16 9.03 4.91
CA TYR A 85 -17.83 8.42 4.77
C TYR A 85 -17.75 7.16 5.62
N THR A 86 -16.92 6.24 5.18
CA THR A 86 -16.46 5.12 6.02
C THR A 86 -14.95 5.17 6.08
N THR A 87 -14.34 4.38 6.96
CA THR A 87 -12.88 4.30 7.04
C THR A 87 -12.42 2.94 6.53
N ILE A 88 -11.26 2.95 5.89
CA ILE A 88 -10.57 1.72 5.51
C ILE A 88 -9.11 1.81 5.94
N PRO A 89 -8.47 0.66 6.20
CA PRO A 89 -7.04 0.68 6.50
C PRO A 89 -6.22 1.08 5.27
N LEU A 90 -5.17 1.85 5.49
CA LEU A 90 -4.10 2.08 4.53
C LEU A 90 -2.82 1.54 5.11
N GLY A 91 -2.20 0.60 4.45
CA GLY A 91 -0.91 0.06 4.83
C GLY A 91 0.21 0.83 4.14
N ILE A 92 1.23 1.18 4.89
CA ILE A 92 2.43 1.83 4.39
C ILE A 92 3.61 0.98 4.86
N LEU A 93 4.34 0.40 3.92
CA LEU A 93 5.53 -0.38 4.23
C LEU A 93 6.75 0.40 3.76
N LEU A 94 7.62 0.71 4.71
CA LEU A 94 8.83 1.51 4.45
C LEU A 94 10.04 0.60 4.49
N THR A 95 10.75 0.52 3.37
CA THR A 95 12.07 -0.11 3.32
C THR A 95 13.12 0.99 3.24
N GLN A 96 14.40 0.63 3.26
CA GLN A 96 15.46 1.63 3.10
C GLN A 96 15.44 2.30 1.73
N GLU A 97 14.87 1.64 0.74
CA GLU A 97 15.02 2.05 -0.66
C GLU A 97 13.72 2.50 -1.31
N LEU A 98 12.57 2.09 -0.78
CA LEU A 98 11.29 2.39 -1.42
C LEU A 98 10.12 2.34 -0.44
N ILE A 99 8.93 2.68 -0.95
CA ILE A 99 7.69 2.71 -0.18
C ILE A 99 6.66 1.83 -0.89
N VAL A 100 5.94 1.03 -0.13
CA VAL A 100 4.77 0.27 -0.62
C VAL A 100 3.54 0.78 0.11
N THR A 101 2.48 1.12 -0.63
CA THR A 101 1.19 1.43 -0.04
C THR A 101 0.17 0.40 -0.48
N VAL A 102 -0.70 0.00 0.46
CA VAL A 102 -1.70 -1.06 0.22
C VAL A 102 -3.03 -0.60 0.76
N CYS A 103 -4.07 -0.67 -0.06
CA CYS A 103 -5.44 -0.47 0.42
C CYS A 103 -6.41 -1.33 -0.38
N SER A 104 -7.62 -1.51 0.16
CA SER A 104 -8.64 -2.37 -0.44
C SER A 104 -9.53 -1.65 -1.44
N ALA A 105 -9.37 -0.35 -1.58
CA ALA A 105 -10.18 0.46 -2.50
C ALA A 105 -9.38 1.62 -3.05
N ASP A 106 -9.82 2.17 -4.18
CA ASP A 106 -9.25 3.40 -4.71
C ASP A 106 -9.59 4.58 -3.80
N THR A 107 -8.60 5.42 -3.58
CA THR A 107 -8.77 6.62 -2.75
C THR A 107 -8.53 7.88 -3.55
#